data_96521d0e553e9b17e3a7535631120da6
#
_entry.id   96521d0e553e9b17e3a7535631120da6
#
_cell.length_a   1.000
_cell.length_b   1.000
_cell.length_c   1.000
_cell.angle_alpha   90.00
_cell.angle_beta   90.00
_cell.angle_gamma   90.00
#
_symmetry.space_group_name_H-M   'P 1'
#
loop_
_entity.id
_entity.type
_entity.pdbx_description
1 polymer ?
#
loop_
_entity_poly.entity_id
_entity_poly.type
_entity_poly.pdbx_seq_one_letter_code
_entity_poly.pdbx_strand_id
1 'polypeptide(L)'
;MIGDKTAEDSVPTTRDAAFRRLADRHLESSYRLAYAILGNSTEAQDATHDAFVQAWRRWPSLRDPAKFEHWFSRILVNTCRNHLKRNSRWRTQDLSDDLATSSGDPMGEFLDRDVLTQAISQLSPDHRLVVALRFYRDLTIEEIARQLHVRPGTVQSRLHYAMKQLHRALDEADAKGMLP
;
A
#
# COMPACT_ATOMS: atom_id res chain seq x y z
N MET A 1 -44.34 14.22 23.28
CA MET A 1 -43.93 12.81 23.25
C MET A 1 -42.84 12.69 22.21
N ILE A 2 -41.60 12.85 22.64
CA ILE A 2 -40.41 12.81 21.79
C ILE A 2 -39.84 11.44 22.02
N GLY A 3 -39.94 10.57 21.00
CA GLY A 3 -39.37 9.24 21.03
C GLY A 3 -37.85 9.29 20.92
N ASP A 4 -37.22 8.97 22.00
CA ASP A 4 -35.80 8.71 22.14
C ASP A 4 -35.43 7.50 21.28
N LYS A 5 -34.75 7.77 20.16
CA LYS A 5 -34.19 6.72 19.33
C LYS A 5 -32.78 6.42 19.85
N THR A 6 -32.73 5.71 20.96
CA THR A 6 -31.51 5.11 21.48
C THR A 6 -30.88 4.29 20.37
N ALA A 7 -29.65 4.73 19.96
CA ALA A 7 -28.78 3.94 19.12
C ALA A 7 -28.56 2.60 19.85
N GLU A 8 -29.16 1.55 19.33
CA GLU A 8 -28.88 0.18 19.78
C GLU A 8 -27.41 -0.10 19.60
N ASP A 9 -26.74 -0.19 20.72
CA ASP A 9 -25.40 -0.70 20.88
C ASP A 9 -25.46 -2.21 20.52
N SER A 10 -25.44 -2.48 19.21
CA SER A 10 -25.55 -3.84 18.69
C SER A 10 -24.29 -4.60 19.13
N VAL A 11 -24.46 -5.55 20.02
CA VAL A 11 -23.44 -6.53 20.40
C VAL A 11 -22.84 -7.09 19.12
N PRO A 12 -21.52 -6.95 18.89
CA PRO A 12 -20.91 -7.36 17.65
C PRO A 12 -21.15 -8.85 17.40
N THR A 13 -21.68 -9.18 16.25
CA THR A 13 -21.91 -10.58 15.87
C THR A 13 -20.56 -11.32 15.91
N THR A 14 -20.60 -12.65 16.11
CA THR A 14 -19.37 -13.49 16.09
C THR A 14 -18.54 -13.24 14.82
N ARG A 15 -19.21 -12.87 13.74
CA ARG A 15 -18.61 -12.54 12.45
C ARG A 15 -17.89 -11.20 12.47
N ASP A 16 -18.45 -10.19 13.10
CA ASP A 16 -17.88 -8.86 13.26
C ASP A 16 -16.63 -8.92 14.13
N ALA A 17 -16.68 -9.70 15.22
CA ALA A 17 -15.54 -9.95 16.09
C ALA A 17 -14.40 -10.69 15.36
N ALA A 18 -14.72 -11.61 14.44
CA ALA A 18 -13.73 -12.31 13.64
C ALA A 18 -13.03 -11.35 12.65
N PHE A 19 -13.79 -10.49 11.97
CA PHE A 19 -13.20 -9.48 11.07
C PHE A 19 -12.31 -8.50 11.83
N ARG A 20 -12.77 -7.97 12.98
CA ARG A 20 -11.96 -7.05 13.80
C ARG A 20 -10.62 -7.65 14.17
N ARG A 21 -10.59 -8.89 14.70
CA ARG A 21 -9.32 -9.57 15.04
C ARG A 21 -8.37 -9.70 13.85
N LEU A 22 -8.90 -9.98 12.67
CA LEU A 22 -8.08 -10.06 11.44
C LEU A 22 -7.61 -8.68 11.00
N ALA A 23 -8.48 -7.67 11.05
CA ALA A 23 -8.14 -6.29 10.73
C ALA A 23 -7.02 -5.78 11.64
N ASP A 24 -7.16 -5.92 12.95
CA ASP A 24 -6.16 -5.49 13.93
C ASP A 24 -4.79 -6.16 13.68
N ARG A 25 -4.81 -7.48 13.40
CA ARG A 25 -3.57 -8.25 13.12
C ARG A 25 -2.85 -7.77 11.85
N HIS A 26 -3.61 -7.34 10.84
CA HIS A 26 -3.05 -6.99 9.54
C HIS A 26 -2.92 -5.48 9.29
N LEU A 27 -3.35 -4.62 10.24
CA LEU A 27 -3.37 -3.17 10.07
C LEU A 27 -1.99 -2.62 9.75
N GLU A 28 -1.02 -2.89 10.61
CA GLU A 28 0.35 -2.36 10.46
C GLU A 28 1.02 -2.83 9.17
N SER A 29 0.96 -4.14 8.89
CA SER A 29 1.55 -4.69 7.67
C SER A 29 0.88 -4.14 6.40
N SER A 30 -0.41 -3.85 6.47
CA SER A 30 -1.17 -3.26 5.37
C SER A 30 -0.79 -1.81 5.13
N TYR A 31 -0.64 -1.02 6.19
CA TYR A 31 -0.16 0.35 6.10
C TYR A 31 1.24 0.41 5.50
N ARG A 32 2.18 -0.41 5.99
CA ARG A 32 3.54 -0.48 5.45
C ARG A 32 3.56 -0.83 3.95
N LEU A 33 2.71 -1.79 3.52
CA LEU A 33 2.59 -2.12 2.10
C LEU A 33 2.02 -0.94 1.29
N ALA A 34 0.98 -0.29 1.79
CA ALA A 34 0.40 0.89 1.14
C ALA A 34 1.44 2.02 1.03
N TYR A 35 2.20 2.28 2.10
CA TYR A 35 3.27 3.26 2.11
C TYR A 35 4.38 2.93 1.11
N ALA A 36 4.84 1.68 1.06
CA ALA A 36 5.83 1.23 0.08
C ALA A 36 5.37 1.43 -1.38
N ILE A 37 4.06 1.34 -1.65
CA ILE A 37 3.49 1.54 -2.98
C ILE A 37 3.29 3.03 -3.28
N LEU A 38 2.71 3.79 -2.34
CA LEU A 38 2.26 5.17 -2.56
C LEU A 38 3.37 6.19 -2.30
N GLY A 39 4.28 5.92 -1.34
CA GLY A 39 5.38 6.81 -0.97
C GLY A 39 4.92 8.08 -0.24
N ASN A 40 3.71 8.08 0.30
CA ASN A 40 3.11 9.19 1.05
C ASN A 40 2.28 8.63 2.19
N SER A 41 2.50 9.14 3.41
CA SER A 41 1.88 8.61 4.63
C SER A 41 0.37 8.85 4.66
N THR A 42 -0.08 10.03 4.31
CA THR A 42 -1.51 10.37 4.28
C THR A 42 -2.26 9.50 3.27
N GLU A 43 -1.73 9.36 2.06
CA GLU A 43 -2.32 8.50 1.04
C GLU A 43 -2.28 7.02 1.44
N ALA A 44 -1.25 6.58 2.15
CA ALA A 44 -1.15 5.22 2.67
C ALA A 44 -2.20 4.95 3.75
N GLN A 45 -2.45 5.90 4.65
CA GLN A 45 -3.50 5.83 5.66
C GLN A 45 -4.87 5.75 4.99
N ASP A 46 -5.16 6.66 4.05
CA ASP A 46 -6.43 6.71 3.33
C ASP A 46 -6.68 5.41 2.54
N ALA A 47 -5.68 4.94 1.79
CA ALA A 47 -5.79 3.71 1.02
C ALA A 47 -5.96 2.47 1.92
N THR A 48 -5.31 2.44 3.08
CA THR A 48 -5.44 1.37 4.05
C THR A 48 -6.85 1.38 4.64
N HIS A 49 -7.35 2.54 5.06
CA HIS A 49 -8.72 2.69 5.57
C HIS A 49 -9.74 2.27 4.52
N ASP A 50 -9.65 2.79 3.32
CA ASP A 50 -10.54 2.46 2.20
C ASP A 50 -10.53 0.95 1.89
N ALA A 51 -9.36 0.31 1.95
CA ALA A 51 -9.23 -1.12 1.74
C ALA A 51 -9.95 -1.93 2.83
N PHE A 52 -9.84 -1.54 4.11
CA PHE A 52 -10.57 -2.19 5.21
C PHE A 52 -12.08 -1.99 5.08
N VAL A 53 -12.55 -0.80 4.71
CA VAL A 53 -13.98 -0.54 4.44
C VAL A 53 -14.49 -1.42 3.29
N GLN A 54 -13.73 -1.54 2.21
CA GLN A 54 -14.08 -2.42 1.10
C GLN A 54 -14.06 -3.90 1.51
N ALA A 55 -13.07 -4.31 2.31
CA ALA A 55 -12.97 -5.66 2.85
C ALA A 55 -14.17 -5.98 3.75
N TRP A 56 -14.56 -5.09 4.63
CA TRP A 56 -15.75 -5.23 5.47
C TRP A 56 -17.01 -5.45 4.66
N ARG A 57 -17.24 -4.63 3.65
CA ARG A 57 -18.40 -4.76 2.75
C ARG A 57 -18.42 -6.10 2.01
N ARG A 58 -17.26 -6.63 1.66
CA ARG A 58 -17.06 -7.89 0.94
C ARG A 58 -16.82 -9.09 1.84
N TRP A 59 -16.71 -8.88 3.16
CA TRP A 59 -16.44 -9.93 4.15
C TRP A 59 -17.38 -11.14 4.03
N PRO A 60 -18.71 -10.97 3.73
CA PRO A 60 -19.59 -12.08 3.46
C PRO A 60 -19.15 -13.02 2.32
N SER A 61 -18.35 -12.54 1.39
CA SER A 61 -17.88 -13.33 0.24
C SER A 61 -16.64 -14.17 0.53
N LEU A 62 -15.92 -13.90 1.63
CA LEU A 62 -14.77 -14.69 2.04
C LEU A 62 -15.23 -15.97 2.71
N ARG A 63 -15.09 -17.10 2.00
CA ARG A 63 -15.52 -18.42 2.49
C ARG A 63 -14.59 -19.02 3.54
N ASP A 64 -13.29 -18.71 3.43
CA ASP A 64 -12.21 -19.27 4.25
C ASP A 64 -11.41 -18.14 4.91
N PRO A 65 -11.57 -17.92 6.24
CA PRO A 65 -10.82 -16.90 6.96
C PRO A 65 -9.30 -17.09 6.92
N ALA A 66 -8.79 -18.30 6.72
CA ALA A 66 -7.35 -18.54 6.58
C ALA A 66 -6.76 -17.88 5.32
N LYS A 67 -7.59 -17.58 4.34
CA LYS A 67 -7.20 -16.87 3.10
C LYS A 67 -7.34 -15.35 3.19
N PHE A 68 -7.67 -14.81 4.38
CA PHE A 68 -7.91 -13.39 4.58
C PHE A 68 -6.74 -12.54 4.07
N GLU A 69 -5.52 -12.85 4.45
CA GLU A 69 -4.34 -12.07 4.09
C GLU A 69 -4.16 -11.94 2.57
N HIS A 70 -4.24 -13.06 1.84
CA HIS A 70 -4.12 -13.03 0.39
C HIS A 70 -5.28 -12.29 -0.28
N TRP A 71 -6.49 -12.53 0.18
CA TRP A 71 -7.70 -11.88 -0.34
C TRP A 71 -7.69 -10.37 -0.06
N PHE A 72 -7.34 -9.97 1.17
CA PHE A 72 -7.27 -8.58 1.58
C PHE A 72 -6.15 -7.81 0.86
N SER A 73 -4.98 -8.43 0.70
CA SER A 73 -3.87 -7.85 -0.06
C SER A 73 -4.27 -7.46 -1.49
N ARG A 74 -5.09 -8.26 -2.16
CA ARG A 74 -5.61 -7.92 -3.49
C ARG A 74 -6.50 -6.67 -3.46
N ILE A 75 -7.32 -6.52 -2.42
CA ILE A 75 -8.16 -5.33 -2.23
C ILE A 75 -7.27 -4.12 -2.02
N LEU A 76 -6.32 -4.20 -1.08
CA LEU A 76 -5.40 -3.11 -0.75
C LEU A 76 -4.59 -2.64 -1.97
N VAL A 77 -3.96 -3.56 -2.70
CA VAL A 77 -3.19 -3.23 -3.91
C VAL A 77 -4.05 -2.55 -4.98
N ASN A 78 -5.28 -3.03 -5.18
CA ASN A 78 -6.20 -2.39 -6.11
C ASN A 78 -6.61 -0.98 -5.63
N THR A 79 -6.79 -0.79 -4.34
CA THR A 79 -7.08 0.52 -3.74
C THR A 79 -5.89 1.47 -3.94
N CYS A 80 -4.66 1.05 -3.63
CA CYS A 80 -3.45 1.84 -3.90
C CYS A 80 -3.32 2.22 -5.38
N ARG A 81 -3.57 1.29 -6.31
CA ARG A 81 -3.55 1.59 -7.75
C ARG A 81 -4.58 2.65 -8.14
N ASN A 82 -5.75 2.63 -7.54
CA ASN A 82 -6.79 3.64 -7.80
C ASN A 82 -6.36 5.01 -7.28
N HIS A 83 -5.72 5.08 -6.11
CA HIS A 83 -5.12 6.30 -5.60
C HIS A 83 -4.05 6.84 -6.55
N LEU A 84 -3.10 6.01 -7.00
CA LEU A 84 -2.08 6.41 -7.98
C LEU A 84 -2.67 6.95 -9.29
N LYS A 85 -3.72 6.30 -9.82
CA LYS A 85 -4.39 6.75 -11.04
C LYS A 85 -5.12 8.08 -10.85
N ARG A 86 -5.76 8.28 -9.69
CA ARG A 86 -6.43 9.52 -9.36
C ARG A 86 -5.44 10.66 -9.30
N ASN A 87 -4.32 10.49 -8.61
CA ASN A 87 -3.29 11.50 -8.45
C ASN A 87 -2.58 11.83 -9.78
N SER A 88 -2.35 10.84 -10.65
CA SER A 88 -1.77 11.12 -11.97
C SER A 88 -2.69 11.99 -12.84
N ARG A 89 -4.02 11.84 -12.71
CA ARG A 89 -4.98 12.69 -13.44
C ARG A 89 -5.01 14.12 -12.91
N TRP A 90 -4.92 14.30 -11.59
CA TRP A 90 -4.85 15.64 -10.98
C TRP A 90 -3.54 16.34 -11.33
N ARG A 91 -2.40 15.64 -11.31
CA ARG A 91 -1.09 16.18 -11.73
C ARG A 91 -1.04 16.59 -13.20
N THR A 92 -1.84 16.01 -14.07
CA THR A 92 -1.92 16.39 -15.49
C THR A 92 -2.76 17.65 -15.69
N GLN A 93 -3.62 17.99 -14.73
CA GLN A 93 -4.46 19.22 -14.77
C GLN A 93 -3.83 20.39 -14.02
N ASP A 94 -3.05 20.13 -12.95
CA ASP A 94 -2.30 21.16 -12.22
C ASP A 94 -0.81 21.00 -12.50
N LEU A 95 -0.26 21.90 -13.32
CA LEU A 95 1.19 22.11 -13.49
C LEU A 95 1.75 22.81 -12.25
N SER A 96 1.65 22.18 -11.09
CA SER A 96 2.23 22.67 -9.84
C SER A 96 3.10 21.58 -9.24
N ASP A 97 4.41 21.86 -9.25
CA ASP A 97 5.44 21.19 -8.50
C ASP A 97 5.13 21.29 -7.00
N ASP A 98 4.46 20.30 -6.45
CA ASP A 98 4.48 20.03 -5.03
C ASP A 98 5.01 18.62 -4.80
N LEU A 99 6.31 18.55 -4.61
CA LEU A 99 6.96 17.51 -3.82
C LEU A 99 6.35 17.61 -2.42
N ALA A 100 5.22 16.90 -2.22
CA ALA A 100 4.60 16.79 -0.91
C ALA A 100 5.57 16.06 0.03
N THR A 101 6.39 16.85 0.68
CA THR A 101 7.13 16.46 1.87
C THR A 101 6.12 15.99 2.89
N SER A 102 6.21 14.72 3.25
CA SER A 102 5.49 14.09 4.34
C SER A 102 5.66 14.90 5.62
N SER A 103 4.60 15.54 6.09
CA SER A 103 4.59 16.21 7.38
C SER A 103 3.99 15.27 8.44
N GLY A 104 4.84 14.80 9.36
CA GLY A 104 4.43 14.53 10.74
C GLY A 104 3.73 13.22 11.05
N ASP A 105 4.04 12.10 10.37
CA ASP A 105 3.66 10.77 10.84
C ASP A 105 4.81 10.11 11.59
N PRO A 106 4.67 9.79 12.91
CA PRO A 106 5.74 9.14 13.67
C PRO A 106 6.18 7.80 13.08
N MET A 107 5.29 7.09 12.36
CA MET A 107 5.60 5.85 11.67
C MET A 107 6.33 6.13 10.34
N GLY A 108 6.00 7.20 9.64
CA GLY A 108 6.70 7.68 8.44
C GLY A 108 8.09 8.21 8.78
N GLU A 109 8.28 8.92 9.89
CA GLU A 109 9.60 9.43 10.31
C GLU A 109 10.64 8.33 10.57
N PHE A 110 10.23 7.16 11.07
CA PHE A 110 11.14 6.02 11.22
C PHE A 110 11.52 5.38 9.89
N LEU A 111 10.63 5.42 8.90
CA LEU A 111 10.88 4.87 7.56
C LEU A 111 11.68 5.84 6.68
N ASP A 112 11.51 7.15 6.86
CA ASP A 112 12.16 8.18 6.02
C ASP A 112 13.67 8.36 6.30
N ARG A 113 14.19 7.78 7.37
CA ARG A 113 15.62 7.90 7.74
C ARG A 113 16.53 6.86 7.06
N ASP A 114 15.93 5.84 6.43
CA ASP A 114 16.70 4.80 5.76
C ASP A 114 16.96 5.19 4.30
N VAL A 115 18.22 5.12 3.89
CA VAL A 115 18.68 5.34 2.49
C VAL A 115 17.85 4.51 1.50
N LEU A 116 17.49 3.27 1.88
CA LEU A 116 16.69 2.40 1.04
C LEU A 116 15.25 2.95 0.85
N THR A 117 14.64 3.49 1.89
CA THR A 117 13.30 4.09 1.82
C THR A 117 13.31 5.31 0.92
N GLN A 118 14.33 6.17 1.02
CA GLN A 118 14.51 7.30 0.12
C GLN A 118 14.71 6.84 -1.32
N ALA A 119 15.53 5.82 -1.56
CA ALA A 119 15.73 5.27 -2.89
C ALA A 119 14.43 4.69 -3.49
N ILE A 120 13.63 4.00 -2.69
CA ILE A 120 12.31 3.48 -3.11
C ILE A 120 11.34 4.64 -3.43
N SER A 121 11.36 5.72 -2.66
CA SER A 121 10.48 6.89 -2.89
C SER A 121 10.76 7.58 -4.22
N GLN A 122 11.98 7.50 -4.73
CA GLN A 122 12.39 8.05 -6.03
C GLN A 122 11.97 7.19 -7.23
N LEU A 123 11.55 5.95 -7.00
CA LEU A 123 11.04 5.10 -8.07
C LEU A 123 9.71 5.64 -8.62
N SER A 124 9.47 5.43 -9.91
CA SER A 124 8.14 5.68 -10.46
C SER A 124 7.08 4.83 -9.73
N PRO A 125 5.81 5.27 -9.69
CA PRO A 125 4.74 4.51 -9.03
C PRO A 125 4.61 3.06 -9.51
N ASP A 126 4.79 2.84 -10.82
CA ASP A 126 4.74 1.50 -11.42
C ASP A 126 5.93 0.62 -11.00
N HIS A 127 7.12 1.20 -10.83
CA HIS A 127 8.30 0.50 -10.35
C HIS A 127 8.17 0.16 -8.87
N ARG A 128 7.73 1.11 -8.02
CA ARG A 128 7.47 0.86 -6.59
C ARG A 128 6.46 -0.26 -6.39
N LEU A 129 5.38 -0.24 -7.16
CA LEU A 129 4.33 -1.25 -7.08
C LEU A 129 4.86 -2.67 -7.33
N VAL A 130 5.64 -2.89 -8.38
CA VAL A 130 6.18 -4.23 -8.67
C VAL A 130 7.25 -4.65 -7.66
N VAL A 131 8.06 -3.71 -7.15
CA VAL A 131 9.04 -3.97 -6.08
C VAL A 131 8.32 -4.38 -4.79
N ALA A 132 7.31 -3.61 -4.36
CA ALA A 132 6.54 -3.92 -3.16
C ALA A 132 5.86 -5.30 -3.26
N LEU A 133 5.26 -5.62 -4.40
CA LEU A 133 4.62 -6.93 -4.61
C LEU A 133 5.63 -8.08 -4.63
N ARG A 134 6.80 -7.88 -5.21
CA ARG A 134 7.84 -8.90 -5.30
C ARG A 134 8.50 -9.18 -3.96
N PHE A 135 8.93 -8.14 -3.24
CA PHE A 135 9.79 -8.28 -2.07
C PHE A 135 9.03 -8.18 -0.73
N TYR A 136 7.94 -7.44 -0.67
CA TYR A 136 7.12 -7.35 0.55
C TYR A 136 6.05 -8.44 0.62
N ARG A 137 5.53 -8.88 -0.54
CA ARG A 137 4.48 -9.92 -0.62
C ARG A 137 4.98 -11.25 -1.17
N ASP A 138 6.25 -11.33 -1.52
CA ASP A 138 6.91 -12.52 -2.08
C ASP A 138 6.17 -13.17 -3.27
N LEU A 139 5.52 -12.33 -4.10
CA LEU A 139 4.79 -12.81 -5.27
C LEU A 139 5.73 -13.11 -6.43
N THR A 140 5.43 -14.16 -7.18
CA THR A 140 6.12 -14.46 -8.45
C THR A 140 5.77 -13.44 -9.54
N ILE A 141 6.56 -13.37 -10.59
CA ILE A 141 6.32 -12.49 -11.75
C ILE A 141 4.94 -12.77 -12.35
N GLU A 142 4.55 -14.02 -12.46
CA GLU A 142 3.27 -14.48 -13.00
C GLU A 142 2.09 -14.05 -12.11
N GLU A 143 2.25 -14.13 -10.80
CA GLU A 143 1.23 -13.68 -9.84
C GLU A 143 1.05 -12.17 -9.86
N ILE A 144 2.16 -11.42 -9.92
CA ILE A 144 2.14 -9.95 -10.07
C ILE A 144 1.46 -9.58 -11.39
N ALA A 145 1.83 -10.22 -12.49
CA ALA A 145 1.26 -9.98 -13.81
C ALA A 145 -0.27 -10.20 -13.82
N ARG A 146 -0.72 -11.30 -13.23
CA ARG A 146 -2.17 -11.60 -13.07
C ARG A 146 -2.86 -10.56 -12.20
N GLN A 147 -2.25 -10.17 -11.06
CA GLN A 147 -2.85 -9.20 -10.13
C GLN A 147 -2.94 -7.80 -10.73
N LEU A 148 -1.94 -7.39 -11.51
CA LEU A 148 -1.88 -6.08 -12.14
C LEU A 148 -2.57 -6.03 -13.52
N HIS A 149 -2.98 -7.18 -14.07
CA HIS A 149 -3.53 -7.32 -15.43
C HIS A 149 -2.57 -6.79 -16.52
N VAL A 150 -1.29 -7.17 -16.41
CA VAL A 150 -0.23 -6.86 -17.37
C VAL A 150 0.46 -8.14 -17.83
N ARG A 151 1.30 -8.06 -18.88
CA ARG A 151 2.09 -9.21 -19.34
C ARG A 151 3.26 -9.49 -18.37
N PRO A 152 3.68 -10.75 -18.15
CA PRO A 152 4.84 -11.08 -17.31
C PRO A 152 6.11 -10.32 -17.71
N GLY A 153 6.37 -10.17 -19.01
CA GLY A 153 7.51 -9.40 -19.51
C GLY A 153 7.47 -7.91 -19.10
N THR A 154 6.28 -7.33 -18.92
CA THR A 154 6.12 -5.96 -18.39
C THR A 154 6.54 -5.89 -16.93
N VAL A 155 6.18 -6.90 -16.13
CA VAL A 155 6.61 -6.98 -14.71
C VAL A 155 8.12 -7.15 -14.63
N GLN A 156 8.68 -8.05 -15.44
CA GLN A 156 10.12 -8.31 -15.48
C GLN A 156 10.92 -7.07 -15.85
N SER A 157 10.50 -6.33 -16.89
CA SER A 157 11.19 -5.09 -17.29
C SER A 157 11.08 -4.01 -16.21
N ARG A 158 9.90 -3.82 -15.59
CA ARG A 158 9.72 -2.88 -14.49
C ARG A 158 10.61 -3.23 -13.28
N LEU A 159 10.68 -4.50 -12.89
CA LEU A 159 11.56 -4.95 -11.82
C LEU A 159 13.03 -4.70 -12.18
N HIS A 160 13.45 -5.04 -13.41
CA HIS A 160 14.82 -4.81 -13.86
C HIS A 160 15.21 -3.33 -13.74
N TYR A 161 14.39 -2.42 -14.26
CA TYR A 161 14.68 -0.98 -14.18
C TYR A 161 14.61 -0.44 -12.76
N ALA A 162 13.65 -0.90 -11.95
CA ALA A 162 13.56 -0.52 -10.54
C ALA A 162 14.82 -0.94 -9.77
N MET A 163 15.26 -2.19 -9.93
CA MET A 163 16.48 -2.68 -9.26
C MET A 163 17.73 -1.94 -9.70
N LYS A 164 17.84 -1.60 -10.99
CA LYS A 164 18.95 -0.79 -11.50
C LYS A 164 18.98 0.61 -10.87
N GLN A 165 17.81 1.25 -10.71
CA GLN A 165 17.70 2.54 -10.03
C GLN A 165 18.08 2.44 -8.55
N LEU A 166 17.58 1.40 -7.85
CA LEU A 166 17.90 1.19 -6.43
C LEU A 166 19.38 0.95 -6.20
N HIS A 167 20.04 0.07 -6.99
CA HIS A 167 21.48 -0.15 -6.89
C HIS A 167 22.24 1.16 -7.06
N ARG A 168 21.93 1.93 -8.08
CA ARG A 168 22.60 3.22 -8.31
C ARG A 168 22.45 4.18 -7.12
N ALA A 169 21.25 4.28 -6.55
CA ALA A 169 20.99 5.16 -5.41
C ALA A 169 21.75 4.70 -4.15
N LEU A 170 21.86 3.37 -3.94
CA LEU A 170 22.63 2.81 -2.83
C LEU A 170 24.14 3.00 -3.03
N ASP A 171 24.67 2.77 -4.23
CA ASP A 171 26.09 3.02 -4.56
C ASP A 171 26.46 4.50 -4.34
N GLU A 172 25.60 5.43 -4.73
CA GLU A 172 25.79 6.87 -4.50
C GLU A 172 25.74 7.24 -3.00
N ALA A 173 24.91 6.54 -2.21
CA ALA A 173 24.84 6.75 -0.76
C ALA A 173 26.06 6.17 -0.04
N ASP A 174 26.54 5.01 -0.46
CA ASP A 174 27.76 4.39 0.05
C ASP A 174 28.99 5.28 -0.21
N ALA A 175 29.12 5.79 -1.44
CA ALA A 175 30.18 6.73 -1.81
C ALA A 175 30.17 8.04 -0.98
N LYS A 176 29.02 8.41 -0.40
CA LYS A 176 28.86 9.57 0.49
C LYS A 176 29.03 9.22 1.98
N GLY A 177 29.29 7.94 2.31
CA GLY A 177 29.41 7.46 3.70
C GLY A 177 28.06 7.52 4.47
N MET A 178 26.94 7.41 3.79
CA MET A 178 25.60 7.46 4.39
C MET A 178 25.08 6.06 4.76
N LEU A 179 25.77 5.01 4.35
CA LEU A 179 25.47 3.63 4.78
C LEU A 179 26.34 3.29 6.00
N PRO A 180 25.80 2.53 6.99
CA PRO A 180 26.53 2.13 8.19
C PRO A 180 27.64 1.11 7.90
#